data_801c786ef258a73f971f98dbfd77a4f3
#
_entry.id   801c786ef258a73f971f98dbfd77a4f3
#
_cell.length_a   1.000
_cell.length_b   1.000
_cell.length_c   1.000
_cell.angle_alpha   90.00
_cell.angle_beta   90.00
_cell.angle_gamma   90.00
#
_symmetry.space_group_name_H-M   'P 1'
#
loop_
_entity.id
_entity.type
_entity.pdbx_description
1 polymer ?
#
loop_
_entity_poly.entity_id
_entity_poly.type
_entity_poly.pdbx_seq_one_letter_code
_entity_poly.pdbx_strand_id
1 'polypeptide(L)'
;MRKILAVSAFLMVMFGVFTSCLEGDQVTLTSNVYLSSFSINDIETEVPSKTAEGRDTIIVKKISGDSYLFAIDHLNGEVYNVDSLPKGTDVSQVTVNLGFVGAYAFYYPDGVTAKSYSSSDSIDFSSPVRFELHATDEESTKNYNIRLNVHKADMDSLVWVQVENHNFHGNRMTAER
;
A
#
# COMPACT_ATOMS: atom_id res chain seq x y z
N MET A 1 23.02 -66.12 23.58
CA MET A 1 23.83 -64.88 23.65
C MET A 1 24.01 -64.18 22.33
N ARG A 2 24.41 -64.84 21.24
CA ARG A 2 24.63 -64.14 19.90
C ARG A 2 23.37 -63.48 19.31
N LYS A 3 22.18 -64.01 19.50
CA LYS A 3 20.91 -63.43 19.02
C LYS A 3 20.47 -62.18 19.78
N ILE A 4 20.77 -62.10 21.07
CA ILE A 4 20.43 -60.91 21.93
C ILE A 4 21.35 -59.74 21.57
N LEU A 5 22.64 -60.01 21.29
CA LEU A 5 23.61 -58.99 20.83
C LEU A 5 23.22 -58.38 19.48
N ALA A 6 22.71 -59.17 18.52
CA ALA A 6 22.31 -58.72 17.19
C ALA A 6 21.04 -57.81 17.29
N VAL A 7 20.09 -58.15 18.16
CA VAL A 7 18.87 -57.33 18.37
C VAL A 7 19.22 -56.01 19.06
N SER A 8 20.14 -56.04 20.04
CA SER A 8 20.58 -54.80 20.70
C SER A 8 21.33 -53.87 19.77
N ALA A 9 22.20 -54.41 18.86
CA ALA A 9 22.88 -53.61 17.87
C ALA A 9 21.91 -53.00 16.85
N PHE A 10 20.89 -53.75 16.43
CA PHE A 10 19.87 -53.25 15.50
C PHE A 10 18.99 -52.15 16.12
N LEU A 11 18.65 -52.28 17.42
CA LEU A 11 17.88 -51.25 18.15
C LEU A 11 18.68 -49.95 18.29
N MET A 12 20.00 -50.03 18.53
CA MET A 12 20.86 -48.85 18.64
C MET A 12 21.02 -48.10 17.30
N VAL A 13 21.05 -48.81 16.19
CA VAL A 13 21.09 -48.17 14.85
C VAL A 13 19.78 -47.46 14.53
N MET A 14 18.64 -48.03 14.94
CA MET A 14 17.32 -47.37 14.73
C MET A 14 17.13 -46.09 15.54
N PHE A 15 17.72 -45.98 16.74
CA PHE A 15 17.66 -44.74 17.53
C PHE A 15 18.57 -43.62 16.99
N GLY A 16 19.62 -43.96 16.24
CA GLY A 16 20.56 -42.98 15.67
C GLY A 16 20.04 -42.22 14.43
N VAL A 17 18.95 -42.68 13.81
CA VAL A 17 18.45 -42.09 12.56
C VAL A 17 17.43 -40.96 12.80
N PHE A 18 16.95 -40.77 14.03
CA PHE A 18 15.93 -39.76 14.36
C PHE A 18 16.50 -38.42 14.88
N THR A 19 17.82 -38.27 14.95
CA THR A 19 18.44 -37.00 15.42
C THR A 19 18.87 -36.07 14.32
N SER A 20 18.57 -36.38 13.06
CA SER A 20 18.90 -35.52 11.93
C SER A 20 17.59 -34.90 11.38
N CYS A 21 17.26 -33.75 11.80
CA CYS A 21 16.46 -32.67 11.21
C CYS A 21 15.64 -31.92 12.28
N LEU A 22 16.31 -31.28 13.20
CA LEU A 22 15.76 -30.16 13.96
C LEU A 22 16.78 -29.01 13.99
N GLU A 23 17.33 -28.68 12.80
CA GLU A 23 17.75 -27.32 12.57
C GLU A 23 16.44 -26.55 12.24
N GLY A 24 15.71 -26.19 13.26
CA GLY A 24 14.70 -25.17 13.14
C GLY A 24 15.43 -23.91 12.65
N ASP A 25 14.99 -23.35 11.53
CA ASP A 25 15.39 -22.00 11.14
C ASP A 25 15.28 -21.14 12.40
N GLN A 26 16.44 -20.70 12.91
CA GLN A 26 16.50 -19.77 14.01
C GLN A 26 15.92 -18.47 13.46
N VAL A 27 14.64 -18.22 13.75
CA VAL A 27 14.02 -16.93 13.47
C VAL A 27 14.82 -15.89 14.24
N THR A 28 15.66 -15.16 13.53
CA THR A 28 16.42 -14.05 14.12
C THR A 28 15.41 -12.97 14.48
N LEU A 29 15.14 -12.81 15.77
CA LEU A 29 14.31 -11.72 16.27
C LEU A 29 15.05 -10.39 15.97
N THR A 30 14.40 -9.49 15.27
CA THR A 30 14.94 -8.18 14.93
C THR A 30 13.89 -7.10 15.13
N SER A 31 14.33 -5.93 15.58
CA SER A 31 13.53 -4.72 15.71
C SER A 31 13.32 -4.00 14.37
N ASN A 32 13.93 -4.49 13.29
CA ASN A 32 13.77 -3.86 11.98
C ASN A 32 12.34 -4.02 11.48
N VAL A 33 11.67 -2.89 11.28
CA VAL A 33 10.31 -2.84 10.72
C VAL A 33 10.12 -1.59 9.87
N TYR A 34 9.78 -1.77 8.61
CA TYR A 34 9.48 -0.67 7.68
C TYR A 34 8.74 -1.16 6.44
N LEU A 35 8.01 -0.25 5.81
CA LEU A 35 7.35 -0.47 4.54
C LEU A 35 8.38 -0.32 3.41
N SER A 36 8.59 -1.36 2.60
CA SER A 36 9.54 -1.34 1.47
C SER A 36 8.88 -0.96 0.15
N SER A 37 7.60 -1.29 -0.03
CA SER A 37 6.81 -0.92 -1.20
C SER A 37 5.34 -0.84 -0.87
N PHE A 38 4.62 -0.05 -1.67
CA PHE A 38 3.17 0.07 -1.65
C PHE A 38 2.67 0.20 -3.08
N SER A 39 1.62 -0.53 -3.42
CA SER A 39 0.88 -0.37 -4.68
C SER A 39 -0.60 -0.70 -4.48
N ILE A 40 -1.42 -0.22 -5.39
CA ILE A 40 -2.85 -0.57 -5.47
C ILE A 40 -3.08 -1.51 -6.65
N ASN A 41 -4.10 -2.34 -6.55
CA ASN A 41 -4.57 -3.12 -7.70
C ASN A 41 -5.35 -2.21 -8.67
N ASP A 42 -5.84 -2.80 -9.76
CA ASP A 42 -6.71 -2.09 -10.69
C ASP A 42 -7.95 -1.54 -9.98
N ILE A 43 -8.33 -0.32 -10.31
CA ILE A 43 -9.40 0.42 -9.67
C ILE A 43 -10.36 0.98 -10.73
N GLU A 44 -11.62 1.16 -10.36
CA GLU A 44 -12.64 1.71 -11.26
C GLU A 44 -12.74 3.23 -11.14
N THR A 45 -12.99 3.89 -12.26
CA THR A 45 -13.22 5.33 -12.35
C THR A 45 -14.42 5.63 -13.22
N GLU A 46 -15.24 6.56 -12.78
CA GLU A 46 -16.36 7.08 -13.56
C GLU A 46 -15.90 8.21 -14.48
N VAL A 47 -16.19 8.08 -15.77
CA VAL A 47 -15.80 9.08 -16.78
C VAL A 47 -17.05 9.57 -17.50
N PRO A 48 -17.31 10.91 -17.51
CA PRO A 48 -18.34 11.50 -18.34
C PRO A 48 -18.14 11.13 -19.81
N SER A 49 -19.21 10.74 -20.47
CA SER A 49 -19.19 10.34 -21.89
C SER A 49 -20.49 10.75 -22.58
N LYS A 50 -20.59 10.52 -23.89
CA LYS A 50 -21.81 10.74 -24.67
C LYS A 50 -22.23 9.48 -25.37
N THR A 51 -23.54 9.22 -25.41
CA THR A 51 -24.11 8.14 -26.21
C THR A 51 -23.99 8.47 -27.71
N ALA A 52 -24.26 7.50 -28.57
CA ALA A 52 -24.30 7.69 -30.02
C ALA A 52 -25.30 8.78 -30.45
N GLU A 53 -26.35 9.01 -29.64
CA GLU A 53 -27.39 10.02 -29.86
C GLU A 53 -27.01 11.38 -29.22
N GLY A 54 -25.78 11.54 -28.69
CA GLY A 54 -25.29 12.78 -28.11
C GLY A 54 -25.78 13.09 -26.69
N ARG A 55 -26.46 12.15 -26.03
CA ARG A 55 -26.91 12.31 -24.63
C ARG A 55 -25.76 12.08 -23.67
N ASP A 56 -25.70 12.85 -22.61
CA ASP A 56 -24.70 12.69 -21.56
C ASP A 56 -24.92 11.35 -20.82
N THR A 57 -23.84 10.66 -20.58
CA THR A 57 -23.79 9.38 -19.86
C THR A 57 -22.51 9.28 -19.03
N ILE A 58 -22.44 8.33 -18.11
CA ILE A 58 -21.25 7.98 -17.37
C ILE A 58 -20.83 6.58 -17.78
N ILE A 59 -19.55 6.40 -18.07
CA ILE A 59 -18.96 5.09 -18.32
C ILE A 59 -17.96 4.77 -17.21
N VAL A 60 -17.96 3.52 -16.77
CA VAL A 60 -16.96 3.03 -15.82
C VAL A 60 -15.76 2.53 -16.63
N LYS A 61 -14.58 3.05 -16.31
CA LYS A 61 -13.31 2.59 -16.85
C LYS A 61 -12.46 1.98 -15.76
N LYS A 62 -11.76 0.92 -16.09
CA LYS A 62 -10.74 0.32 -15.25
C LYS A 62 -9.40 0.99 -15.53
N ILE A 63 -8.73 1.45 -14.49
CA ILE A 63 -7.38 1.99 -14.55
C ILE A 63 -6.41 1.05 -13.82
N SER A 64 -5.22 0.88 -14.40
CA SER A 64 -4.20 0.04 -13.77
C SER A 64 -3.58 0.76 -12.59
N GLY A 65 -3.61 0.14 -11.43
CA GLY A 65 -2.96 0.65 -10.22
C GLY A 65 -1.44 0.75 -10.37
N ASP A 66 -0.83 -0.12 -11.17
CA ASP A 66 0.61 -0.12 -11.43
C ASP A 66 1.09 1.14 -12.19
N SER A 67 0.17 1.90 -12.79
CA SER A 67 0.49 3.17 -13.45
C SER A 67 0.76 4.31 -12.48
N TYR A 68 0.49 4.12 -11.18
CA TYR A 68 0.66 5.15 -10.16
C TYR A 68 1.82 4.82 -9.23
N LEU A 69 2.72 5.80 -9.11
CA LEU A 69 3.84 5.72 -8.17
C LEU A 69 3.41 6.23 -6.79
N PHE A 70 3.86 5.52 -5.76
CA PHE A 70 3.63 5.90 -4.38
C PHE A 70 4.93 6.34 -3.72
N ALA A 71 4.88 7.49 -3.07
CA ALA A 71 5.96 7.96 -2.20
C ALA A 71 5.76 7.40 -0.80
N ILE A 72 6.84 6.90 -0.20
CA ILE A 72 6.88 6.41 1.18
C ILE A 72 7.79 7.35 1.98
N ASP A 73 7.20 8.14 2.85
CA ASP A 73 7.92 9.01 3.78
C ASP A 73 8.11 8.28 5.12
N HIS A 74 9.28 7.70 5.29
CA HIS A 74 9.60 6.95 6.51
C HIS A 74 9.76 7.83 7.75
N LEU A 75 10.07 9.12 7.58
CA LEU A 75 10.27 10.04 8.72
C LEU A 75 8.93 10.44 9.32
N ASN A 76 7.97 10.80 8.46
CA ASN A 76 6.65 11.23 8.88
C ASN A 76 5.66 10.06 8.98
N GLY A 77 6.03 8.87 8.47
CA GLY A 77 5.14 7.72 8.42
C GLY A 77 3.94 7.95 7.49
N GLU A 78 4.18 8.53 6.31
CA GLU A 78 3.15 8.81 5.32
C GLU A 78 3.40 8.05 4.02
N VAL A 79 2.29 7.61 3.38
CA VAL A 79 2.30 7.03 2.04
C VAL A 79 1.22 7.71 1.21
N TYR A 80 1.58 8.13 0.00
CA TYR A 80 0.64 8.78 -0.91
C TYR A 80 1.03 8.58 -2.37
N ASN A 81 0.05 8.59 -3.26
CA ASN A 81 0.31 8.60 -4.70
C ASN A 81 0.86 9.97 -5.14
N VAL A 82 1.96 9.93 -5.90
CA VAL A 82 2.66 11.13 -6.40
C VAL A 82 1.75 11.89 -7.35
N ASP A 83 1.16 11.18 -8.32
CA ASP A 83 0.15 11.72 -9.21
C ASP A 83 -1.25 11.33 -8.71
N SER A 84 -2.15 12.30 -8.63
CA SER A 84 -3.52 12.04 -8.19
C SER A 84 -4.27 11.13 -9.15
N LEU A 85 -5.08 10.23 -8.61
CA LEU A 85 -6.02 9.42 -9.39
C LEU A 85 -7.03 10.32 -10.12
N PRO A 86 -7.56 9.90 -11.27
CA PRO A 86 -8.57 10.67 -12.01
C PRO A 86 -9.78 11.01 -11.15
N LYS A 87 -10.43 12.12 -11.47
CA LYS A 87 -11.73 12.46 -10.87
C LYS A 87 -12.75 11.34 -11.16
N GLY A 88 -13.55 11.01 -10.15
CA GLY A 88 -14.54 9.92 -10.25
C GLY A 88 -13.96 8.54 -9.96
N THR A 89 -12.69 8.44 -9.54
CA THR A 89 -12.13 7.18 -9.07
C THR A 89 -12.76 6.80 -7.73
N ASP A 90 -13.32 5.58 -7.67
CA ASP A 90 -13.88 5.02 -6.44
C ASP A 90 -12.76 4.43 -5.58
N VAL A 91 -12.47 5.10 -4.47
CA VAL A 91 -11.47 4.66 -3.50
C VAL A 91 -12.07 4.01 -2.25
N SER A 92 -13.36 3.69 -2.27
CA SER A 92 -14.07 3.07 -1.15
C SER A 92 -13.80 1.56 -1.02
N GLN A 93 -13.30 0.94 -2.09
CA GLN A 93 -13.05 -0.51 -2.16
C GLN A 93 -11.75 -0.81 -2.88
N VAL A 94 -10.62 -0.43 -2.29
CA VAL A 94 -9.31 -0.60 -2.91
C VAL A 94 -8.58 -1.79 -2.30
N THR A 95 -8.07 -2.67 -3.15
CA THR A 95 -7.14 -3.73 -2.75
C THR A 95 -5.71 -3.23 -2.93
N VAL A 96 -4.90 -3.41 -1.91
CA VAL A 96 -3.52 -2.91 -1.88
C VAL A 96 -2.51 -4.03 -1.68
N ASN A 97 -1.28 -3.81 -2.15
CA ASN A 97 -0.16 -4.70 -1.90
C ASN A 97 0.90 -3.94 -1.09
N LEU A 98 1.27 -4.53 0.05
CA LEU A 98 2.34 -4.03 0.91
C LEU A 98 3.54 -4.95 0.81
N GLY A 99 4.71 -4.41 0.44
CA GLY A 99 5.98 -5.05 0.73
C GLY A 99 6.56 -4.41 1.99
N PHE A 100 6.87 -5.21 3.00
CA PHE A 100 7.44 -4.70 4.25
C PHE A 100 8.44 -5.68 4.86
N VAL A 101 9.33 -5.15 5.66
CA VAL A 101 10.18 -5.91 6.58
C VAL A 101 9.48 -5.90 7.93
N GLY A 102 9.24 -7.10 8.48
CA GLY A 102 8.50 -7.30 9.71
C GLY A 102 7.84 -8.67 9.73
N ALA A 103 7.07 -8.95 10.78
CA ALA A 103 6.36 -10.21 10.97
C ALA A 103 4.94 -10.17 10.39
N TYR A 104 4.19 -9.12 10.72
CA TYR A 104 2.80 -8.94 10.29
C TYR A 104 2.40 -7.46 10.29
N ALA A 105 1.24 -7.18 9.72
CA ALA A 105 0.67 -5.85 9.63
C ALA A 105 -0.80 -5.84 10.06
N PHE A 106 -1.21 -4.75 10.71
CA PHE A 106 -2.61 -4.41 10.94
C PHE A 106 -2.96 -3.13 10.17
N TYR A 107 -4.25 -2.95 9.89
CA TYR A 107 -4.79 -1.68 9.43
C TYR A 107 -6.02 -1.29 10.25
N TYR A 108 -6.33 0.00 10.28
CA TYR A 108 -7.38 0.58 11.12
C TYR A 108 -8.38 1.35 10.24
N PRO A 109 -9.42 0.69 9.70
CA PRO A 109 -10.35 1.30 8.76
C PRO A 109 -11.19 2.42 9.37
N ASP A 110 -11.45 2.34 10.68
CA ASP A 110 -12.19 3.33 11.46
C ASP A 110 -11.27 4.18 12.38
N GLY A 111 -9.96 4.02 12.25
CA GLY A 111 -8.95 4.66 13.11
C GLY A 111 -8.79 4.03 14.50
N VAL A 112 -9.66 3.11 14.90
CA VAL A 112 -9.70 2.52 16.25
C VAL A 112 -9.53 1.00 16.23
N THR A 113 -10.30 0.30 15.39
CA THR A 113 -10.36 -1.16 15.37
C THR A 113 -9.28 -1.74 14.47
N ALA A 114 -8.35 -2.49 15.06
CA ALA A 114 -7.30 -3.19 14.31
C ALA A 114 -7.87 -4.39 13.55
N LYS A 115 -7.53 -4.50 12.27
CA LYS A 115 -7.76 -5.68 11.45
C LYS A 115 -6.42 -6.20 10.92
N SER A 116 -6.22 -7.51 10.96
CA SER A 116 -5.04 -8.12 10.36
C SER A 116 -5.08 -7.90 8.85
N TYR A 117 -3.98 -7.41 8.29
CA TYR A 117 -3.89 -7.14 6.86
C TYR A 117 -3.75 -8.42 6.04
N SER A 118 -4.51 -8.50 4.95
CA SER A 118 -4.34 -9.45 3.86
C SER A 118 -4.34 -8.72 2.53
N SER A 119 -3.54 -9.17 1.56
CA SER A 119 -3.50 -8.59 0.20
C SER A 119 -4.81 -8.76 -0.59
N SER A 120 -5.76 -9.52 -0.08
CA SER A 120 -7.12 -9.68 -0.64
C SER A 120 -8.15 -8.75 -0.01
N ASP A 121 -7.77 -7.99 1.02
CA ASP A 121 -8.71 -7.09 1.71
C ASP A 121 -9.09 -5.92 0.82
N SER A 122 -10.40 -5.62 0.81
CA SER A 122 -10.93 -4.39 0.24
C SER A 122 -11.00 -3.33 1.33
N ILE A 123 -10.30 -2.22 1.12
CA ILE A 123 -10.10 -1.17 2.12
C ILE A 123 -10.65 0.15 1.59
N ASP A 124 -11.39 0.88 2.44
CA ASP A 124 -11.90 2.21 2.13
C ASP A 124 -10.84 3.28 2.41
N PHE A 125 -10.38 3.94 1.34
CA PHE A 125 -9.44 5.06 1.37
C PHE A 125 -10.10 6.42 1.13
N SER A 126 -11.41 6.55 1.34
CA SER A 126 -12.09 7.86 1.33
C SER A 126 -11.51 8.81 2.39
N SER A 127 -10.87 8.26 3.40
CA SER A 127 -10.04 8.93 4.41
C SER A 127 -8.70 8.21 4.55
N PRO A 128 -7.65 8.89 5.06
CA PRO A 128 -6.38 8.22 5.32
C PRO A 128 -6.55 7.03 6.26
N VAL A 129 -5.92 5.91 5.92
CA VAL A 129 -5.97 4.67 6.71
C VAL A 129 -4.62 4.44 7.37
N ARG A 130 -4.63 4.22 8.69
CA ARG A 130 -3.43 3.87 9.45
C ARG A 130 -3.10 2.40 9.29
N PHE A 131 -1.86 2.13 8.95
CA PHE A 131 -1.26 0.79 9.00
C PHE A 131 -0.21 0.74 10.09
N GLU A 132 -0.14 -0.39 10.79
CA GLU A 132 0.82 -0.67 11.84
C GLU A 132 1.56 -1.96 11.51
N LEU A 133 2.85 -1.83 11.29
CA LEU A 133 3.75 -2.96 11.01
C LEU A 133 4.43 -3.39 12.29
N HIS A 134 4.53 -4.70 12.50
CA HIS A 134 5.16 -5.30 13.66
C HIS A 134 6.45 -6.01 13.25
N ALA A 135 7.51 -5.80 14.01
CA ALA A 135 8.78 -6.49 13.84
C ALA A 135 8.72 -7.93 14.36
N THR A 136 9.75 -8.73 14.09
CA THR A 136 9.83 -10.11 14.55
C THR A 136 10.17 -10.24 16.04
N ASP A 137 10.59 -9.14 16.70
CA ASP A 137 10.80 -9.08 18.15
C ASP A 137 9.50 -8.95 18.96
N GLU A 138 8.34 -8.77 18.26
CA GLU A 138 7.00 -8.56 18.82
C GLU A 138 6.83 -7.29 19.67
N GLU A 139 7.90 -6.50 19.86
CA GLU A 139 7.89 -5.26 20.63
C GLU A 139 7.94 -4.02 19.75
N SER A 140 8.72 -4.07 18.66
CA SER A 140 8.94 -2.93 17.77
C SER A 140 7.84 -2.80 16.75
N THR A 141 7.31 -1.58 16.59
CA THR A 141 6.26 -1.27 15.62
C THR A 141 6.58 -0.02 14.80
N LYS A 142 6.00 0.07 13.60
CA LYS A 142 6.07 1.26 12.76
C LYS A 142 4.72 1.58 12.14
N ASN A 143 4.27 2.80 12.31
CA ASN A 143 2.99 3.28 11.78
C ASN A 143 3.19 4.05 10.48
N TYR A 144 2.23 3.86 9.55
CA TYR A 144 2.10 4.62 8.31
C TYR A 144 0.65 5.05 8.11
N ASN A 145 0.44 6.32 7.78
CA ASN A 145 -0.85 6.83 7.31
C ASN A 145 -0.86 6.81 5.79
N ILE A 146 -1.71 6.01 5.21
CA ILE A 146 -1.80 5.83 3.77
C ILE A 146 -3.00 6.61 3.25
N ARG A 147 -2.80 7.46 2.26
CA ARG A 147 -3.85 8.25 1.60
C ARG A 147 -3.79 8.10 0.09
N LEU A 148 -4.96 8.04 -0.53
CA LEU A 148 -5.11 8.08 -1.97
C LEU A 148 -5.64 9.46 -2.37
N ASN A 149 -4.84 10.19 -3.14
CA ASN A 149 -5.23 11.50 -3.67
C ASN A 149 -6.02 11.29 -4.97
N VAL A 150 -7.20 11.87 -5.05
CA VAL A 150 -8.07 11.87 -6.24
C VAL A 150 -8.28 13.30 -6.70
N HIS A 151 -8.21 13.56 -7.99
CA HIS A 151 -8.48 14.88 -8.55
C HIS A 151 -9.91 15.33 -8.25
N LYS A 152 -10.06 16.57 -7.78
CA LYS A 152 -11.37 17.18 -7.50
C LYS A 152 -11.99 17.83 -8.74
N ALA A 153 -11.17 18.26 -9.68
CA ALA A 153 -11.59 18.91 -10.93
C ALA A 153 -11.19 18.07 -12.14
N ASP A 154 -11.96 18.17 -13.22
CA ASP A 154 -11.54 17.61 -14.50
C ASP A 154 -10.37 18.43 -15.05
N MET A 155 -9.29 17.75 -15.44
CA MET A 155 -8.11 18.39 -16.02
C MET A 155 -8.45 19.14 -17.33
N ASP A 156 -9.49 18.69 -18.06
CA ASP A 156 -9.97 19.32 -19.29
C ASP A 156 -10.86 20.55 -19.06
N SER A 157 -11.25 20.83 -17.81
CA SER A 157 -12.09 21.98 -17.44
C SER A 157 -11.29 23.13 -16.84
N LEU A 158 -10.09 23.41 -17.36
CA LEU A 158 -9.39 24.65 -17.05
C LEU A 158 -10.16 25.81 -17.68
N VAL A 159 -11.15 26.33 -16.94
CA VAL A 159 -11.79 27.60 -17.30
C VAL A 159 -10.77 28.69 -16.99
N TRP A 160 -10.18 29.27 -18.06
CA TRP A 160 -9.40 30.47 -17.93
C TRP A 160 -10.37 31.59 -17.52
N VAL A 161 -10.42 31.91 -16.25
CA VAL A 161 -11.09 33.12 -15.79
C VAL A 161 -10.16 34.28 -16.16
N GLN A 162 -10.55 35.05 -17.19
CA GLN A 162 -9.91 36.30 -17.46
C GLN A 162 -10.18 37.18 -16.25
N VAL A 163 -9.18 37.33 -15.37
CA VAL A 163 -9.24 38.30 -14.26
C VAL A 163 -9.29 39.69 -14.95
N GLU A 164 -10.49 40.28 -14.97
CA GLU A 164 -10.66 41.65 -15.47
C GLU A 164 -9.66 42.55 -14.74
N ASN A 165 -8.78 43.10 -15.54
CA ASN A 165 -7.94 44.26 -15.28
C ASN A 165 -7.95 44.79 -13.85
N HIS A 166 -7.16 44.25 -12.99
CA HIS A 166 -6.46 45.09 -12.05
C HIS A 166 -5.53 45.95 -12.90
N ASN A 167 -5.86 47.23 -13.08
CA ASN A 167 -4.99 48.22 -13.62
C ASN A 167 -3.62 48.09 -12.95
N PHE A 168 -2.72 47.39 -13.58
CA PHE A 168 -1.30 47.47 -13.27
C PHE A 168 -0.90 48.90 -13.69
N HIS A 169 -1.07 49.83 -12.77
CA HIS A 169 -0.41 51.11 -12.85
C HIS A 169 1.08 50.82 -12.87
N GLY A 170 1.62 50.96 -14.05
CA GLY A 170 2.95 50.71 -14.47
C GLY A 170 4.04 50.84 -13.43
N ASN A 171 4.47 49.73 -12.87
CA ASN A 171 5.84 49.55 -12.46
C ASN A 171 6.50 48.63 -13.49
N ARG A 172 7.16 49.30 -14.43
CA ARG A 172 8.09 48.70 -15.39
C ARG A 172 9.11 47.91 -14.56
N MET A 173 9.07 46.61 -14.62
CA MET A 173 10.19 45.80 -14.13
C MET A 173 11.37 46.06 -15.08
N THR A 174 12.29 46.89 -14.66
CA THR A 174 13.61 46.98 -15.28
C THR A 174 14.37 45.74 -14.82
N ALA A 175 14.56 44.79 -15.75
CA ALA A 175 15.53 43.73 -15.57
C ALA A 175 16.91 44.41 -15.56
N GLU A 176 17.51 44.51 -14.38
CA GLU A 176 18.95 44.78 -14.27
C GLU A 176 19.71 43.49 -14.56
N ARG A 177 20.72 43.63 -15.44
CA ARG A 177 21.65 42.59 -15.87
C ARG A 177 22.61 42.19 -14.77
#